data_96c13ab838f87a442b5062e1234ea8b5
#
_entry.id   96c13ab838f87a442b5062e1234ea8b5
#
_cell.length_a   1.000
_cell.length_b   1.000
_cell.length_c   1.000
_cell.angle_alpha   90.00
_cell.angle_beta   90.00
_cell.angle_gamma   90.00
#
_symmetry.space_group_name_H-M   'P 1'
#
loop_
_entity.id
_entity.type
_entity.pdbx_description
1 polymer ?
#
loop_
_entity_poly.entity_id
_entity_poly.type
_entity_poly.pdbx_seq_one_letter_code
_entity_poly.pdbx_strand_id
1 'polypeptide(L)'
;TCILRGGSDSFYTSTLLTKFLQQGLKLAGLPETCVQIIDTTDRKMVTEILKASNYIDIIVPRGGKSLVAKIQKEANVPVFAHLEGICHVYVDNEVNLDKSIKIIINSKMRRTGICGAAETLLIDKNLDKESILKIVSQLQEVNC
;
A
#
# COMPACT_ATOMS: atom_id res chain seq x y z
N THR A 1 -16.62 13.75 -5.47
CA THR A 1 -16.76 13.73 -4.01
C THR A 1 -16.03 12.52 -3.45
N CYS A 2 -15.31 12.70 -2.35
CA CYS A 2 -14.60 11.64 -1.66
C CYS A 2 -15.14 11.52 -0.23
N ILE A 3 -15.46 10.29 0.20
CA ILE A 3 -15.87 9.99 1.56
C ILE A 3 -14.74 9.19 2.22
N LEU A 4 -14.18 9.73 3.29
CA LEU A 4 -13.08 9.15 4.05
C LEU A 4 -13.60 8.39 5.28
N ARG A 5 -12.99 7.27 5.58
CA ARG A 5 -13.18 6.54 6.84
C ARG A 5 -11.82 6.24 7.45
N GLY A 6 -11.48 6.91 8.52
CA GLY A 6 -10.25 6.67 9.28
C GLY A 6 -10.30 5.39 10.13
N GLY A 7 -9.14 4.84 10.49
CA GLY A 7 -9.04 3.83 11.52
C GLY A 7 -9.33 4.40 12.92
N SER A 8 -9.64 3.54 13.90
CA SER A 8 -9.84 3.97 15.29
C SER A 8 -8.63 4.72 15.85
N ASP A 9 -7.44 4.25 15.53
CA ASP A 9 -6.17 4.80 16.05
C ASP A 9 -5.81 6.17 15.45
N SER A 10 -6.36 6.49 14.27
CA SER A 10 -6.12 7.74 13.56
C SER A 10 -7.33 8.67 13.50
N PHE A 11 -8.38 8.37 14.24
CA PHE A 11 -9.67 9.06 14.13
C PHE A 11 -9.54 10.58 14.27
N TYR A 12 -8.95 11.06 15.36
CA TYR A 12 -8.78 12.50 15.60
C TYR A 12 -7.89 13.18 14.56
N THR A 13 -6.79 12.54 14.18
CA THR A 13 -5.88 13.05 13.15
C THR A 13 -6.58 13.13 11.79
N SER A 14 -7.29 12.10 11.39
CA SER A 14 -8.04 12.07 10.13
C SER A 14 -9.14 13.14 10.10
N THR A 15 -9.86 13.31 11.21
CA THR A 15 -10.90 14.36 11.34
C THR A 15 -10.29 15.75 11.22
N LEU A 16 -9.17 16.01 11.88
CA LEU A 16 -8.49 17.31 11.80
C LEU A 16 -7.97 17.60 10.39
N LEU A 17 -7.31 16.63 9.78
CA LEU A 17 -6.80 16.77 8.40
C LEU A 17 -7.95 17.04 7.41
N THR A 18 -9.09 16.36 7.58
CA THR A 18 -10.27 16.60 6.73
C THR A 18 -10.78 18.03 6.87
N LYS A 19 -10.80 18.60 8.09
CA LYS A 19 -11.17 20.00 8.30
C LYS A 19 -10.24 20.96 7.54
N PHE A 20 -8.94 20.72 7.57
CA PHE A 20 -7.99 21.54 6.80
C PHE A 20 -8.18 21.40 5.28
N LEU A 21 -8.47 20.21 4.78
CA LEU A 21 -8.80 20.00 3.38
C LEU A 21 -10.07 20.76 2.99
N GLN A 22 -11.11 20.72 3.82
CA GLN A 22 -12.36 21.47 3.61
C GLN A 22 -12.13 22.98 3.60
N GLN A 23 -11.31 23.51 4.53
CA GLN A 23 -10.91 24.92 4.50
C GLN A 23 -10.15 25.29 3.23
N GLY A 24 -9.23 24.43 2.76
CA GLY A 24 -8.53 24.63 1.49
C GLY A 24 -9.49 24.66 0.28
N LEU A 25 -10.48 23.76 0.25
CA LEU A 25 -11.51 23.74 -0.78
C LEU A 25 -12.30 25.05 -0.79
N LYS A 26 -12.73 25.52 0.38
CA LYS A 26 -13.46 26.79 0.55
C LYS A 26 -12.64 27.98 0.04
N LEU A 27 -11.37 28.06 0.38
CA LEU A 27 -10.47 29.12 -0.09
C LEU A 27 -10.26 29.07 -1.62
N ALA A 28 -10.33 27.88 -2.22
CA ALA A 28 -10.27 27.69 -3.67
C ALA A 28 -11.63 27.88 -4.39
N GLY A 29 -12.69 28.30 -3.68
CA GLY A 29 -14.02 28.47 -4.25
C GLY A 29 -14.74 27.15 -4.59
N LEU A 30 -14.30 26.03 -4.03
CA LEU A 30 -14.89 24.70 -4.20
C LEU A 30 -15.79 24.34 -3.01
N PRO A 31 -16.81 23.50 -3.21
CA PRO A 31 -17.67 23.04 -2.12
C PRO A 31 -16.87 22.22 -1.08
N GLU A 32 -17.03 22.53 0.18
CA GLU A 32 -16.40 21.80 1.29
C GLU A 32 -16.84 20.33 1.30
N THR A 33 -18.03 20.02 0.78
CA THR A 33 -18.56 18.65 0.65
C THR A 33 -17.86 17.78 -0.38
N CYS A 34 -16.89 18.31 -1.15
CA CYS A 34 -16.05 17.49 -2.04
C CYS A 34 -15.23 16.46 -1.26
N VAL A 35 -14.91 16.75 0.01
CA VAL A 35 -14.25 15.80 0.91
C VAL A 35 -15.04 15.71 2.21
N GLN A 36 -15.47 14.52 2.55
CA GLN A 36 -16.27 14.24 3.74
C GLN A 36 -15.59 13.14 4.55
N ILE A 37 -15.82 13.09 5.86
CA ILE A 37 -15.34 12.02 6.73
C ILE A 37 -16.50 11.42 7.53
N ILE A 38 -16.44 10.12 7.72
CA ILE A 38 -17.40 9.42 8.58
C ILE A 38 -16.98 9.65 10.04
N ASP A 39 -17.83 10.36 10.77
CA ASP A 39 -17.59 10.81 12.14
C ASP A 39 -17.94 9.72 13.18
N THR A 40 -17.45 8.51 12.95
CA THR A 40 -17.60 7.41 13.93
C THR A 40 -16.55 6.33 13.71
N THR A 41 -16.13 5.72 14.80
CA THR A 41 -15.27 4.54 14.79
C THR A 41 -16.04 3.22 14.71
N ASP A 42 -17.38 3.26 14.71
CA ASP A 42 -18.22 2.06 14.68
C ASP A 42 -17.97 1.27 13.39
N ARG A 43 -17.62 0.00 13.56
CA ARG A 43 -17.40 -0.93 12.45
C ARG A 43 -18.65 -1.26 11.65
N LYS A 44 -19.85 -1.05 12.21
CA LYS A 44 -21.11 -1.24 11.49
C LYS A 44 -21.20 -0.30 10.29
N MET A 45 -20.67 0.93 10.40
CA MET A 45 -20.62 1.87 9.29
C MET A 45 -19.87 1.34 8.07
N VAL A 46 -18.86 0.50 8.27
CA VAL A 46 -18.17 -0.15 7.14
C VAL A 46 -19.16 -1.03 6.37
N THR A 47 -19.97 -1.81 7.06
CA THR A 47 -20.95 -2.69 6.41
C THR A 47 -22.02 -1.89 5.66
N GLU A 48 -22.45 -0.74 6.20
CA GLU A 48 -23.41 0.14 5.50
C GLU A 48 -22.78 0.76 4.23
N ILE A 49 -21.52 1.21 4.29
CA ILE A 49 -20.79 1.72 3.11
C ILE A 49 -20.70 0.64 2.03
N LEU A 50 -20.40 -0.61 2.40
CA LEU A 50 -20.25 -1.73 1.45
C LEU A 50 -21.54 -2.02 0.68
N LYS A 51 -22.70 -1.66 1.24
CA LYS A 51 -24.03 -1.86 0.64
C LYS A 51 -24.56 -0.64 -0.10
N ALA A 52 -23.90 0.51 0.01
CA ALA A 52 -24.39 1.80 -0.46
C ALA A 52 -24.15 2.01 -1.97
N SER A 53 -24.45 1.03 -2.81
CA SER A 53 -24.23 1.07 -4.27
C SER A 53 -24.96 2.19 -5.01
N ASN A 54 -26.02 2.76 -4.43
CA ASN A 54 -26.73 3.90 -5.01
C ASN A 54 -26.04 5.25 -4.77
N TYR A 55 -25.02 5.29 -3.90
CA TYR A 55 -24.37 6.52 -3.45
C TYR A 55 -22.84 6.49 -3.62
N ILE A 56 -22.26 5.30 -3.77
CA ILE A 56 -20.82 5.08 -3.85
C ILE A 56 -20.49 4.33 -5.13
N ASP A 57 -19.66 4.95 -5.97
CA ASP A 57 -19.25 4.39 -7.25
C ASP A 57 -18.12 3.36 -7.10
N ILE A 58 -17.19 3.62 -6.16
CA ILE A 58 -16.02 2.76 -5.95
C ILE A 58 -15.52 2.86 -4.51
N ILE A 59 -15.03 1.75 -3.97
CA ILE A 59 -14.37 1.68 -2.67
C ILE A 59 -12.89 1.37 -2.87
N VAL A 60 -12.02 2.19 -2.25
CA VAL A 60 -10.56 2.00 -2.23
C VAL A 60 -10.14 1.65 -0.80
N PRO A 61 -10.11 0.39 -0.41
CA PRO A 61 -9.75 0.00 0.95
C PRO A 61 -8.25 0.17 1.21
N ARG A 62 -7.94 0.66 2.40
CA ARG A 62 -6.59 0.72 2.95
C ARG A 62 -6.60 0.14 4.36
N GLY A 63 -5.70 -0.79 4.63
CA GLY A 63 -5.63 -1.46 5.93
C GLY A 63 -5.03 -2.85 5.84
N GLY A 64 -5.15 -3.63 6.90
CA GLY A 64 -4.64 -5.00 6.94
C GLY A 64 -5.40 -5.97 6.03
N LYS A 65 -4.74 -7.08 5.66
CA LYS A 65 -5.27 -8.15 4.79
C LYS A 65 -6.70 -8.58 5.11
N SER A 66 -6.99 -8.81 6.39
CA SER A 66 -8.30 -9.28 6.85
C SER A 66 -9.43 -8.30 6.54
N LEU A 67 -9.17 -7.00 6.71
CA LEU A 67 -10.13 -5.96 6.36
C LEU A 67 -10.37 -5.88 4.85
N VAL A 68 -9.32 -5.89 4.07
CA VAL A 68 -9.41 -5.82 2.60
C VAL A 68 -10.13 -7.04 2.04
N ALA A 69 -9.79 -8.24 2.50
CA ALA A 69 -10.45 -9.48 2.11
C ALA A 69 -11.95 -9.49 2.47
N LYS A 70 -12.29 -8.99 3.68
CA LYS A 70 -13.69 -8.83 4.08
C LYS A 70 -14.44 -7.89 3.16
N ILE A 71 -13.85 -6.72 2.85
CA ILE A 71 -14.45 -5.73 1.95
C ILE A 71 -14.69 -6.33 0.57
N GLN A 72 -13.69 -7.00 -0.02
CA GLN A 72 -13.84 -7.65 -1.33
C GLN A 72 -14.94 -8.72 -1.36
N LYS A 73 -15.15 -9.41 -0.25
CA LYS A 73 -16.18 -10.46 -0.14
C LYS A 73 -17.59 -9.90 0.05
N GLU A 74 -17.73 -8.80 0.81
CA GLU A 74 -19.03 -8.31 1.29
C GLU A 74 -19.55 -7.09 0.53
N ALA A 75 -18.71 -6.43 -0.30
CA ALA A 75 -19.10 -5.21 -0.99
C ALA A 75 -20.05 -5.49 -2.16
N ASN A 76 -21.13 -4.71 -2.20
CA ASN A 76 -22.01 -4.57 -3.37
C ASN A 76 -21.58 -3.41 -4.30
N VAL A 77 -20.53 -2.70 -3.90
CA VAL A 77 -19.92 -1.58 -4.63
C VAL A 77 -18.61 -2.08 -5.24
N PRO A 78 -18.22 -1.67 -6.45
CA PRO A 78 -16.91 -1.99 -7.02
C PRO A 78 -15.76 -1.66 -6.06
N VAL A 79 -14.82 -2.60 -5.90
CA VAL A 79 -13.70 -2.44 -4.97
C VAL A 79 -12.39 -2.40 -5.74
N PHE A 80 -11.64 -1.33 -5.60
CA PHE A 80 -10.28 -1.20 -6.10
C PHE A 80 -9.30 -1.53 -4.97
N ALA A 81 -9.06 -2.83 -4.78
CA ALA A 81 -8.26 -3.34 -3.67
C ALA A 81 -6.90 -3.86 -4.11
N HIS A 82 -5.93 -3.72 -3.21
CA HIS A 82 -4.63 -4.36 -3.30
C HIS A 82 -4.40 -5.17 -2.01
N LEU A 83 -4.30 -6.49 -2.13
CA LEU A 83 -4.10 -7.37 -0.98
C LEU A 83 -2.63 -7.54 -0.65
N GLU A 84 -1.83 -7.90 -1.65
CA GLU A 84 -0.38 -8.14 -1.54
C GLU A 84 0.33 -7.85 -2.84
N GLY A 85 1.59 -7.43 -2.73
CA GLY A 85 2.54 -7.45 -3.83
C GLY A 85 3.65 -8.44 -3.51
N ILE A 86 3.92 -9.37 -4.41
CA ILE A 86 5.10 -10.23 -4.34
C ILE A 86 6.07 -9.68 -5.37
N CYS A 87 6.92 -8.73 -4.93
CA CYS A 87 7.85 -8.06 -5.81
C CYS A 87 9.08 -8.93 -6.07
N HIS A 88 9.47 -9.04 -7.32
CA HIS A 88 10.61 -9.85 -7.76
C HIS A 88 11.71 -8.94 -8.27
N VAL A 89 12.96 -9.31 -7.97
CA VAL A 89 14.16 -8.75 -8.61
C VAL A 89 14.83 -9.89 -9.38
N TYR A 90 15.08 -9.68 -10.66
CA TYR A 90 15.80 -10.64 -11.50
C TYR A 90 17.23 -10.13 -11.75
N VAL A 91 18.20 -10.99 -11.52
CA VAL A 91 19.62 -10.76 -11.80
C VAL A 91 20.02 -11.59 -13.02
N ASP A 92 20.32 -10.89 -14.10
CA ASP A 92 20.79 -11.49 -15.36
C ASP A 92 22.25 -11.95 -15.22
N ASN A 93 22.73 -12.81 -16.12
CA ASN A 93 24.13 -13.25 -16.14
C ASN A 93 25.10 -12.16 -16.64
N GLU A 94 24.62 -11.20 -17.45
CA GLU A 94 25.44 -10.10 -18.01
C GLU A 94 25.24 -8.80 -17.22
N VAL A 95 25.33 -8.83 -15.89
CA VAL A 95 25.10 -7.66 -15.04
C VAL A 95 26.40 -7.02 -14.54
N ASN A 96 26.32 -5.72 -14.25
CA ASN A 96 27.27 -5.09 -13.35
C ASN A 96 26.95 -5.51 -11.90
N LEU A 97 27.73 -6.43 -11.34
CA LEU A 97 27.46 -7.07 -10.06
C LEU A 97 27.35 -6.06 -8.90
N ASP A 98 28.24 -5.07 -8.82
CA ASP A 98 28.22 -4.09 -7.72
C ASP A 98 26.99 -3.19 -7.79
N LYS A 99 26.54 -2.83 -8.99
CA LYS A 99 25.30 -2.09 -9.19
C LYS A 99 24.08 -2.95 -8.83
N SER A 100 24.09 -4.22 -9.23
CA SER A 100 23.00 -5.16 -8.93
C SER A 100 22.83 -5.38 -7.43
N ILE A 101 23.92 -5.57 -6.69
CA ILE A 101 23.91 -5.70 -5.24
C ILE A 101 23.27 -4.47 -4.58
N LYS A 102 23.66 -3.25 -5.00
CA LYS A 102 23.06 -2.01 -4.48
C LYS A 102 21.55 -1.94 -4.73
N ILE A 103 21.11 -2.35 -5.93
CA ILE A 103 19.69 -2.38 -6.28
C ILE A 103 18.94 -3.40 -5.42
N ILE A 104 19.47 -4.62 -5.28
CA ILE A 104 18.87 -5.69 -4.49
C ILE A 104 18.69 -5.24 -3.04
N ILE A 105 19.76 -4.76 -2.41
CA ILE A 105 19.73 -4.27 -1.03
C ILE A 105 18.73 -3.13 -0.88
N ASN A 106 18.75 -2.13 -1.76
CA ASN A 106 17.82 -1.01 -1.68
C ASN A 106 16.37 -1.45 -1.89
N SER A 107 16.09 -2.36 -2.81
CA SER A 107 14.75 -2.84 -3.10
C SER A 107 14.12 -3.63 -1.94
N LYS A 108 14.94 -4.30 -1.12
CA LYS A 108 14.50 -5.05 0.07
C LYS A 108 14.57 -4.24 1.35
N MET A 109 15.74 -3.64 1.64
CA MET A 109 16.08 -3.16 2.98
C MET A 109 15.69 -1.70 3.22
N ARG A 110 15.42 -0.92 2.19
CA ARG A 110 15.01 0.48 2.36
C ARG A 110 13.76 0.61 3.24
N ARG A 111 12.75 -0.25 3.06
CA ARG A 111 11.52 -0.34 3.86
C ARG A 111 10.92 -1.74 3.70
N THR A 112 11.28 -2.64 4.56
CA THR A 112 10.89 -4.05 4.48
C THR A 112 9.39 -4.32 4.60
N GLY A 113 8.64 -3.44 5.26
CA GLY A 113 7.21 -3.63 5.53
C GLY A 113 6.26 -3.04 4.47
N ILE A 114 6.75 -2.48 3.36
CA ILE A 114 5.89 -1.94 2.30
C ILE A 114 5.62 -2.97 1.21
N CYS A 115 4.46 -2.85 0.56
CA CYS A 115 4.05 -3.73 -0.54
C CYS A 115 4.97 -3.70 -1.77
N GLY A 116 5.83 -2.69 -1.91
CA GLY A 116 6.83 -2.57 -2.98
C GLY A 116 8.21 -3.11 -2.62
N ALA A 117 8.44 -3.62 -1.41
CA ALA A 117 9.70 -4.25 -1.04
C ALA A 117 9.87 -5.57 -1.79
N ALA A 118 11.09 -5.85 -2.27
CA ALA A 118 11.38 -7.12 -2.92
C ALA A 118 11.21 -8.29 -1.93
N GLU A 119 10.54 -9.35 -2.39
CA GLU A 119 10.33 -10.56 -1.60
C GLU A 119 10.97 -11.78 -2.23
N THR A 120 11.22 -11.73 -3.53
CA THR A 120 11.82 -12.81 -4.28
C THR A 120 13.00 -12.30 -5.09
N LEU A 121 14.16 -12.93 -4.93
CA LEU A 121 15.34 -12.72 -5.76
C LEU A 121 15.46 -13.89 -6.73
N LEU A 122 15.32 -13.60 -8.02
CA LEU A 122 15.54 -14.55 -9.10
C LEU A 122 16.95 -14.31 -9.67
N ILE A 123 17.71 -15.37 -9.85
CA ILE A 123 19.07 -15.29 -10.36
C ILE A 123 19.18 -16.16 -11.62
N ASP A 124 19.75 -15.63 -12.68
CA ASP A 124 19.99 -16.41 -13.89
C ASP A 124 20.88 -17.63 -13.58
N LYS A 125 20.50 -18.77 -14.13
CA LYS A 125 21.21 -20.04 -13.90
C LYS A 125 22.66 -20.05 -14.41
N ASN A 126 22.99 -19.14 -15.33
CA ASN A 126 24.33 -19.02 -15.90
C ASN A 126 25.21 -18.01 -15.16
N LEU A 127 24.67 -17.31 -14.16
CA LEU A 127 25.50 -16.44 -13.31
C LEU A 127 26.48 -17.30 -12.54
N ASP A 128 27.73 -16.89 -12.49
CA ASP A 128 28.78 -17.66 -11.83
C ASP A 128 28.56 -17.75 -10.30
N LYS A 129 29.07 -18.84 -9.72
CA LYS A 129 28.88 -19.14 -8.29
C LYS A 129 29.47 -18.08 -7.37
N GLU A 130 30.59 -17.47 -7.75
CA GLU A 130 31.25 -16.44 -6.95
C GLU A 130 30.40 -15.19 -6.84
N SER A 131 29.83 -14.74 -7.95
CA SER A 131 28.87 -13.64 -7.99
C SER A 131 27.64 -13.92 -7.14
N ILE A 132 27.09 -15.13 -7.18
CA ILE A 132 25.94 -15.53 -6.34
C ILE A 132 26.33 -15.46 -4.85
N LEU A 133 27.49 -16.00 -4.46
CA LEU A 133 27.96 -15.97 -3.08
C LEU A 133 28.18 -14.53 -2.59
N LYS A 134 28.70 -13.65 -3.47
CA LYS A 134 28.90 -12.24 -3.15
C LYS A 134 27.56 -11.53 -2.91
N ILE A 135 26.53 -11.80 -3.71
CA ILE A 135 25.17 -11.27 -3.49
C ILE A 135 24.64 -11.73 -2.12
N VAL A 136 24.75 -13.02 -1.82
CA VAL A 136 24.23 -13.59 -0.57
C VAL A 136 24.97 -13.01 0.65
N SER A 137 26.31 -12.94 0.60
CA SER A 137 27.08 -12.36 1.71
C SER A 137 26.69 -10.91 1.99
N GLN A 138 26.50 -10.10 0.94
CA GLN A 138 26.11 -8.71 1.09
C GLN A 138 24.68 -8.54 1.65
N LEU A 139 23.77 -9.45 1.34
CA LEU A 139 22.45 -9.48 1.98
C LEU A 139 22.54 -9.86 3.46
N GLN A 140 23.37 -10.84 3.81
CA GLN A 140 23.60 -11.22 5.21
C GLN A 140 24.21 -10.09 6.05
N GLU A 141 25.15 -9.32 5.49
CA GLU A 141 25.76 -8.17 6.16
C GLU A 141 24.73 -7.10 6.57
N VAL A 142 23.63 -6.97 5.84
CA VAL A 142 22.54 -6.04 6.16
C VAL A 142 21.37 -6.71 6.89
N ASN A 143 21.57 -7.93 7.42
CA ASN A 143 20.57 -8.73 8.14
C ASN A 143 19.30 -9.04 7.32
N CYS A 144 19.47 -9.36 6.06
CA CYS A 144 18.39 -9.80 5.18
C CYS A 144 18.32 -11.33 5.15
#